data_bde1dfd1b30a09ebed06e52cc42b444d
#
_entry.id   bde1dfd1b30a09ebed06e52cc42b444d
#
_cell.length_a   1.000
_cell.length_b   1.000
_cell.length_c   1.000
_cell.angle_alpha   90.00
_cell.angle_beta   90.00
_cell.angle_gamma   90.00
#
_symmetry.space_group_name_H-M   'P 1'
#
loop_
_entity.id
_entity.type
_entity.pdbx_description
1 polymer ?
#
loop_
_entity_poly.entity_id
_entity_poly.type
_entity_poly.pdbx_seq_one_letter_code
_entity_poly.pdbx_strand_id
1 'polypeptide(L)'
;MFQPREPDKFEAALHRFDEENSRDPNHENNQPRELLYARRLTGWVLRLCPDAAEELRLAARCQHICRWQIPRSSYPMTRPGYLKWRADLKKFHAQKAGDILREIGYDETVIRRVQDLNLKKNFPDDPETRVLEDALCLVFLQFQLADLAAKTAEDKTINALQKSWQKMTDDARAEALKLDYGPREKILLQRALNG
;
A
#
# COMPACT_ATOMS: atom_id res chain seq x y z
N MET A 1 22.73 8.80 0.51
CA MET A 1 21.73 9.20 1.55
C MET A 1 20.70 10.08 0.88
N PHE A 2 19.44 9.70 0.92
CA PHE A 2 18.35 10.47 0.30
C PHE A 2 18.30 11.90 0.84
N GLN A 3 18.14 12.86 -0.07
CA GLN A 3 17.82 14.26 0.26
C GLN A 3 16.71 14.71 -0.70
N PRO A 4 15.58 15.25 -0.16
CA PRO A 4 14.53 15.79 -1.00
C PRO A 4 15.03 17.01 -1.77
N ARG A 5 14.44 17.25 -2.95
CA ARG A 5 14.80 18.41 -3.80
C ARG A 5 14.49 19.73 -3.08
N GLU A 6 13.35 19.78 -2.43
CA GLU A 6 12.86 20.90 -1.63
C GLU A 6 12.36 20.35 -0.27
N PRO A 7 13.20 20.33 0.78
CA PRO A 7 12.86 19.71 2.06
C PRO A 7 11.55 20.19 2.66
N ASP A 8 11.30 21.50 2.67
CA ASP A 8 10.08 22.06 3.23
C ASP A 8 8.81 21.62 2.50
N LYS A 9 8.87 21.51 1.16
CA LYS A 9 7.77 20.97 0.35
C LYS A 9 7.52 19.50 0.64
N PHE A 10 8.60 18.72 0.74
CA PHE A 10 8.50 17.30 1.01
C PHE A 10 7.84 17.03 2.35
N GLU A 11 8.30 17.70 3.40
CA GLU A 11 7.70 17.59 4.73
C GLU A 11 6.25 18.09 4.76
N ALA A 12 5.94 19.20 4.08
CA ALA A 12 4.58 19.70 3.94
C ALA A 12 3.66 18.67 3.25
N ALA A 13 4.14 17.96 2.22
CA ALA A 13 3.38 16.92 1.53
C ALA A 13 3.10 15.72 2.44
N LEU A 14 4.12 15.22 3.14
CA LEU A 14 3.95 14.12 4.10
C LEU A 14 2.97 14.51 5.22
N HIS A 15 3.12 15.71 5.78
CA HIS A 15 2.22 16.23 6.81
C HIS A 15 0.77 16.31 6.30
N ARG A 16 0.57 16.84 5.10
CA ARG A 16 -0.76 16.99 4.51
C ARG A 16 -1.44 15.64 4.23
N PHE A 17 -0.68 14.64 3.76
CA PHE A 17 -1.18 13.28 3.62
C PHE A 17 -1.56 12.65 4.96
N ASP A 18 -0.73 12.86 5.99
CA ASP A 18 -1.01 12.36 7.34
C ASP A 18 -2.24 13.04 7.95
N GLU A 19 -2.39 14.35 7.78
CA GLU A 19 -3.56 15.11 8.23
C GLU A 19 -4.84 14.55 7.60
N GLU A 20 -4.85 14.33 6.28
CA GLU A 20 -5.98 13.71 5.62
C GLU A 20 -6.29 12.33 6.20
N ASN A 21 -5.28 11.46 6.34
CA ASN A 21 -5.45 10.10 6.85
C ASN A 21 -5.78 10.05 8.35
N SER A 22 -5.45 11.09 9.12
CA SER A 22 -5.80 11.19 10.55
C SER A 22 -7.30 11.34 10.79
N ARG A 23 -8.06 11.76 9.78
CA ARG A 23 -9.52 11.90 9.81
C ARG A 23 -10.27 10.58 9.57
N ASP A 24 -9.56 9.46 9.39
CA ASP A 24 -10.22 8.16 9.21
C ASP A 24 -11.03 7.78 10.45
N PRO A 25 -12.35 7.58 10.32
CA PRO A 25 -13.20 7.17 11.43
C PRO A 25 -12.93 5.74 11.90
N ASN A 26 -12.26 4.92 11.07
CA ASN A 26 -11.89 3.56 11.44
C ASN A 26 -10.55 3.57 12.17
N HIS A 27 -10.48 2.84 13.28
CA HIS A 27 -9.28 2.77 14.10
C HIS A 27 -8.71 1.35 14.18
N GLU A 28 -7.41 1.27 14.27
CA GLU A 28 -6.64 0.06 14.59
C GLU A 28 -5.60 0.44 15.65
N ASN A 29 -5.54 -0.29 16.76
CA ASN A 29 -4.64 0.02 17.89
C ASN A 29 -4.76 1.48 18.37
N ASN A 30 -5.99 2.00 18.49
CA ASN A 30 -6.31 3.38 18.87
C ASN A 30 -5.71 4.47 17.95
N GLN A 31 -5.31 4.11 16.73
CA GLN A 31 -4.85 5.06 15.71
C GLN A 31 -5.76 5.00 14.47
N PRO A 32 -5.92 6.13 13.73
CA PRO A 32 -6.62 6.12 12.46
C PRO A 32 -5.99 5.10 11.52
N ARG A 33 -6.82 4.22 10.98
CA ARG A 33 -6.36 3.02 10.26
C ARG A 33 -5.53 3.35 9.03
N GLU A 34 -5.96 4.30 8.19
CA GLU A 34 -5.22 4.63 6.98
C GLU A 34 -3.96 5.44 7.28
N LEU A 35 -3.90 6.18 8.38
CA LEU A 35 -2.66 6.82 8.84
C LEU A 35 -1.62 5.76 9.25
N LEU A 36 -2.05 4.77 10.05
CA LEU A 36 -1.18 3.67 10.46
C LEU A 36 -0.71 2.86 9.25
N TYR A 37 -1.61 2.58 8.31
CA TYR A 37 -1.29 1.90 7.06
C TYR A 37 -0.24 2.65 6.24
N ALA A 38 -0.40 3.96 6.05
CA ALA A 38 0.54 4.81 5.32
C ALA A 38 1.95 4.77 5.92
N ARG A 39 2.05 4.81 7.26
CA ARG A 39 3.33 4.71 7.98
C ARG A 39 3.99 3.34 7.81
N ARG A 40 3.22 2.27 7.92
CA ARG A 40 3.69 0.89 7.71
C ARG A 40 4.22 0.69 6.29
N LEU A 41 3.48 1.18 5.30
CA LEU A 41 3.89 1.07 3.90
C LEU A 41 5.17 1.87 3.61
N THR A 42 5.24 3.11 4.10
CA THR A 42 6.46 3.93 4.00
C THR A 42 7.65 3.22 4.65
N GLY A 43 7.46 2.64 5.83
CA GLY A 43 8.52 1.88 6.52
C GLY A 43 9.05 0.70 5.70
N TRP A 44 8.17 -0.05 5.05
CA TRP A 44 8.58 -1.16 4.18
C TRP A 44 9.27 -0.68 2.91
N VAL A 45 8.78 0.38 2.26
CA VAL A 45 9.45 0.96 1.09
C VAL A 45 10.88 1.38 1.46
N LEU A 46 11.08 2.06 2.58
CA LEU A 46 12.40 2.50 3.03
C LEU A 46 13.33 1.36 3.45
N ARG A 47 12.76 0.26 3.93
CA ARG A 47 13.53 -0.95 4.24
C ARG A 47 14.00 -1.69 2.99
N LEU A 48 13.13 -1.79 1.98
CA LEU A 48 13.47 -2.45 0.70
C LEU A 48 14.36 -1.57 -0.18
N CYS A 49 14.18 -0.26 -0.13
CA CYS A 49 14.92 0.72 -0.91
C CYS A 49 15.25 1.95 -0.05
N PRO A 50 16.36 1.91 0.72
CA PRO A 50 16.75 3.01 1.61
C PRO A 50 16.94 4.35 0.88
N ASP A 51 17.42 4.30 -0.37
CA ASP A 51 17.63 5.46 -1.24
C ASP A 51 16.45 5.71 -2.21
N ALA A 52 15.24 5.24 -1.85
CA ALA A 52 14.01 5.46 -2.64
C ALA A 52 13.88 6.94 -3.04
N ALA A 53 13.56 7.18 -4.31
CA ALA A 53 13.34 8.54 -4.82
C ALA A 53 12.16 9.23 -4.09
N GLU A 54 12.13 10.55 -4.15
CA GLU A 54 11.11 11.37 -3.51
C GLU A 54 9.69 10.96 -3.93
N GLU A 55 9.49 10.71 -5.21
CA GLU A 55 8.20 10.31 -5.77
C GLU A 55 7.72 8.97 -5.22
N LEU A 56 8.61 8.00 -5.00
CA LEU A 56 8.26 6.71 -4.42
C LEU A 56 7.90 6.85 -2.93
N ARG A 57 8.61 7.69 -2.18
CA ARG A 57 8.29 8.00 -0.76
C ARG A 57 6.94 8.67 -0.64
N LEU A 58 6.65 9.66 -1.49
CA LEU A 58 5.36 10.32 -1.56
C LEU A 58 4.24 9.33 -1.93
N ALA A 59 4.46 8.50 -2.96
CA ALA A 59 3.49 7.49 -3.39
C ALA A 59 3.18 6.48 -2.27
N ALA A 60 4.18 6.02 -1.54
CA ALA A 60 3.98 5.13 -0.39
C ALA A 60 3.10 5.77 0.69
N ARG A 61 3.32 7.09 0.99
CA ARG A 61 2.57 7.78 2.04
C ARG A 61 1.10 8.00 1.67
N CYS A 62 0.79 8.21 0.39
CA CYS A 62 -0.56 8.50 -0.09
C CYS A 62 -1.27 7.32 -0.78
N GLN A 63 -0.69 6.11 -0.79
CA GLN A 63 -1.20 4.94 -1.53
C GLN A 63 -2.67 4.60 -1.24
N HIS A 64 -3.13 4.80 -0.02
CA HIS A 64 -4.52 4.56 0.41
C HIS A 64 -5.18 5.83 0.98
N ILE A 65 -4.74 7.01 0.55
CA ILE A 65 -5.23 8.29 1.09
C ILE A 65 -6.76 8.36 1.06
N CYS A 66 -7.34 8.69 2.21
CA CYS A 66 -8.80 8.84 2.39
C CYS A 66 -9.62 7.63 1.92
N ARG A 67 -9.10 6.40 2.01
CA ARG A 67 -9.75 5.17 1.52
C ARG A 67 -11.18 4.98 2.05
N TRP A 68 -11.45 5.39 3.29
CA TRP A 68 -12.78 5.27 3.92
C TRP A 68 -13.88 6.06 3.22
N GLN A 69 -13.53 7.07 2.41
CA GLN A 69 -14.51 7.88 1.69
C GLN A 69 -15.22 7.11 0.57
N ILE A 70 -14.63 5.99 0.12
CA ILE A 70 -15.23 5.09 -0.86
C ILE A 70 -15.35 3.69 -0.24
N PRO A 71 -16.33 3.46 0.64
CA PRO A 71 -16.47 2.19 1.35
C PRO A 71 -16.87 1.05 0.39
N ARG A 72 -16.45 -0.18 0.70
CA ARG A 72 -16.79 -1.36 -0.11
C ARG A 72 -18.29 -1.59 -0.21
N SER A 73 -19.05 -1.21 0.82
CA SER A 73 -20.50 -1.34 0.88
C SER A 73 -21.25 -0.48 -0.15
N SER A 74 -20.61 0.54 -0.72
CA SER A 74 -21.19 1.37 -1.80
C SER A 74 -21.22 0.66 -3.17
N TYR A 75 -20.73 -0.57 -3.25
CA TYR A 75 -20.66 -1.36 -4.49
C TYR A 75 -21.30 -2.73 -4.29
N PRO A 76 -21.84 -3.35 -5.36
CA PRO A 76 -22.39 -4.70 -5.26
C PRO A 76 -21.40 -5.70 -4.66
N MET A 77 -21.87 -6.59 -3.76
CA MET A 77 -21.04 -7.59 -3.08
C MET A 77 -20.74 -8.81 -3.97
N THR A 78 -20.44 -8.54 -5.23
CA THR A 78 -20.06 -9.50 -6.28
C THR A 78 -18.61 -9.31 -6.68
N ARG A 79 -18.03 -10.27 -7.41
CA ARG A 79 -16.67 -10.14 -7.98
C ARG A 79 -16.53 -8.95 -8.94
N PRO A 80 -17.43 -8.70 -9.91
CA PRO A 80 -17.39 -7.49 -10.73
C PRO A 80 -17.45 -6.20 -9.91
N GLY A 81 -18.34 -6.13 -8.92
CA GLY A 81 -18.46 -4.99 -8.02
C GLY A 81 -17.19 -4.75 -7.21
N TYR A 82 -16.51 -5.81 -6.76
CA TYR A 82 -15.22 -5.70 -6.09
C TYR A 82 -14.11 -5.15 -7.02
N LEU A 83 -14.05 -5.64 -8.24
CA LEU A 83 -13.05 -5.18 -9.21
C LEU A 83 -13.28 -3.71 -9.58
N LYS A 84 -14.55 -3.32 -9.78
CA LYS A 84 -14.91 -1.91 -10.04
C LYS A 84 -14.52 -1.03 -8.86
N TRP A 85 -14.89 -1.39 -7.64
CA TRP A 85 -14.51 -0.67 -6.43
C TRP A 85 -12.99 -0.46 -6.32
N ARG A 86 -12.20 -1.50 -6.57
CA ARG A 86 -10.74 -1.39 -6.55
C ARG A 86 -10.18 -0.48 -7.62
N ALA A 87 -10.76 -0.49 -8.81
CA ALA A 87 -10.37 0.39 -9.90
C ALA A 87 -10.69 1.86 -9.57
N ASP A 88 -11.88 2.12 -9.04
CA ASP A 88 -12.31 3.47 -8.66
C ASP A 88 -11.48 4.00 -7.48
N LEU A 89 -11.15 3.16 -6.48
CA LEU A 89 -10.24 3.51 -5.39
C LEU A 89 -8.86 3.95 -5.89
N LYS A 90 -8.25 3.20 -6.81
CA LYS A 90 -6.94 3.58 -7.36
C LYS A 90 -6.96 4.95 -8.01
N LYS A 91 -8.00 5.22 -8.81
CA LYS A 91 -8.18 6.54 -9.45
C LYS A 91 -8.37 7.64 -8.42
N PHE A 92 -9.21 7.39 -7.44
CA PHE A 92 -9.47 8.33 -6.34
C PHE A 92 -8.19 8.68 -5.57
N HIS A 93 -7.40 7.67 -5.16
CA HIS A 93 -6.14 7.91 -4.45
C HIS A 93 -5.15 8.71 -5.29
N ALA A 94 -4.97 8.34 -6.55
CA ALA A 94 -4.08 9.05 -7.46
C ALA A 94 -4.52 10.50 -7.68
N GLN A 95 -5.83 10.75 -7.86
CA GLN A 95 -6.37 12.09 -8.01
C GLN A 95 -6.18 12.93 -6.75
N LYS A 96 -6.61 12.41 -5.58
CA LYS A 96 -6.50 13.11 -4.30
C LYS A 96 -5.05 13.46 -3.96
N ALA A 97 -4.12 12.53 -4.19
CA ALA A 97 -2.70 12.78 -4.00
C ALA A 97 -2.18 13.88 -4.94
N GLY A 98 -2.57 13.84 -6.22
CA GLY A 98 -2.18 14.86 -7.19
C GLY A 98 -2.71 16.24 -6.83
N ASP A 99 -3.93 16.34 -6.34
CA ASP A 99 -4.53 17.62 -5.92
C ASP A 99 -3.77 18.24 -4.75
N ILE A 100 -3.43 17.43 -3.73
CA ILE A 100 -2.65 17.88 -2.57
C ILE A 100 -1.24 18.32 -3.00
N LEU A 101 -0.56 17.54 -3.84
CA LEU A 101 0.78 17.90 -4.31
C LEU A 101 0.77 19.20 -5.14
N ARG A 102 -0.30 19.44 -5.93
CA ARG A 102 -0.48 20.67 -6.69
C ARG A 102 -0.72 21.86 -5.78
N GLU A 103 -1.54 21.73 -4.74
CA GLU A 103 -1.74 22.76 -3.71
C GLU A 103 -0.44 23.17 -3.02
N ILE A 104 0.49 22.21 -2.81
CA ILE A 104 1.80 22.46 -2.20
C ILE A 104 2.80 23.07 -3.21
N GLY A 105 2.50 23.01 -4.50
CA GLY A 105 3.32 23.59 -5.56
C GLY A 105 4.38 22.63 -6.14
N TYR A 106 4.10 21.31 -6.15
CA TYR A 106 4.91 20.36 -6.91
C TYR A 106 4.71 20.51 -8.43
N ASP A 107 5.77 20.23 -9.18
CA ASP A 107 5.70 20.20 -10.64
C ASP A 107 4.83 19.04 -11.13
N GLU A 108 4.12 19.24 -12.24
CA GLU A 108 3.24 18.24 -12.86
C GLU A 108 3.99 16.94 -13.23
N THR A 109 5.30 16.99 -13.44
CA THR A 109 6.13 15.79 -13.70
C THR A 109 6.21 14.92 -12.47
N VAL A 110 6.48 15.49 -11.30
CA VAL A 110 6.51 14.78 -10.00
C VAL A 110 5.11 14.26 -9.68
N ILE A 111 4.10 15.11 -9.82
CA ILE A 111 2.69 14.74 -9.56
C ILE A 111 2.30 13.53 -10.41
N ARG A 112 2.56 13.56 -11.71
CA ARG A 112 2.27 12.43 -12.62
C ARG A 112 3.01 11.17 -12.21
N ARG A 113 4.28 11.27 -11.81
CA ARG A 113 5.05 10.10 -11.38
C ARG A 113 4.43 9.47 -10.11
N VAL A 114 4.07 10.26 -9.11
CA VAL A 114 3.38 9.77 -7.90
C VAL A 114 2.04 9.10 -8.26
N GLN A 115 1.26 9.71 -9.14
CA GLN A 115 -0.01 9.14 -9.61
C GLN A 115 0.20 7.81 -10.36
N ASP A 116 1.21 7.72 -11.21
CA ASP A 116 1.54 6.52 -11.99
C ASP A 116 1.96 5.36 -11.07
N LEU A 117 2.75 5.63 -10.03
CA LEU A 117 3.09 4.67 -8.98
C LEU A 117 1.83 4.17 -8.25
N ASN A 118 0.94 5.08 -7.84
CA ASN A 118 -0.31 4.72 -7.16
C ASN A 118 -1.27 3.93 -8.06
N LEU A 119 -1.28 4.21 -9.34
CA LEU A 119 -2.03 3.46 -10.34
C LEU A 119 -1.36 2.14 -10.73
N LYS A 120 -0.12 1.92 -10.30
CA LYS A 120 0.73 0.77 -10.66
C LYS A 120 0.90 0.62 -12.16
N LYS A 121 1.14 1.75 -12.84
CA LYS A 121 1.46 1.75 -14.25
C LYS A 121 2.82 1.07 -14.47
N ASN A 122 2.95 0.40 -15.61
CA ASN A 122 4.18 -0.30 -16.00
C ASN A 122 4.66 -1.37 -15.00
N PHE A 123 3.76 -1.90 -14.14
CA PHE A 123 4.08 -3.11 -13.38
C PHE A 123 4.03 -4.34 -14.32
N PRO A 124 5.00 -5.24 -14.28
CA PRO A 124 6.10 -5.36 -13.33
C PRO A 124 7.44 -4.71 -13.75
N ASP A 125 7.49 -3.99 -14.86
CA ASP A 125 8.75 -3.56 -15.50
C ASP A 125 9.36 -2.31 -14.84
N ASP A 126 8.56 -1.46 -14.22
CA ASP A 126 9.03 -0.26 -13.52
C ASP A 126 9.60 -0.64 -12.14
N PRO A 127 10.88 -0.35 -11.86
CA PRO A 127 11.53 -0.76 -10.61
C PRO A 127 10.89 -0.18 -9.35
N GLU A 128 10.45 1.09 -9.37
CA GLU A 128 9.83 1.73 -8.21
C GLU A 128 8.43 1.19 -7.97
N THR A 129 7.67 0.91 -9.04
CA THR A 129 6.36 0.23 -8.93
C THR A 129 6.53 -1.17 -8.36
N ARG A 130 7.63 -1.85 -8.68
CA ARG A 130 8.02 -3.14 -8.10
C ARG A 130 8.24 -3.06 -6.60
N VAL A 131 9.09 -2.13 -6.15
CA VAL A 131 9.35 -1.88 -4.72
C VAL A 131 8.05 -1.56 -3.97
N LEU A 132 7.19 -0.73 -4.56
CA LEU A 132 5.91 -0.39 -3.96
C LEU A 132 4.98 -1.61 -3.84
N GLU A 133 4.92 -2.49 -4.86
CA GLU A 133 4.11 -3.71 -4.81
C GLU A 133 4.66 -4.71 -3.79
N ASP A 134 5.98 -4.87 -3.70
CA ASP A 134 6.64 -5.69 -2.68
C ASP A 134 6.30 -5.20 -1.26
N ALA A 135 6.41 -3.90 -1.03
CA ALA A 135 6.05 -3.28 0.25
C ALA A 135 4.56 -3.48 0.59
N LEU A 136 3.67 -3.39 -0.39
CA LEU A 136 2.24 -3.66 -0.21
C LEU A 136 1.98 -5.12 0.18
N CYS A 137 2.68 -6.07 -0.44
CA CYS A 137 2.57 -7.48 -0.07
C CYS A 137 3.10 -7.73 1.35
N LEU A 138 4.20 -7.10 1.75
CA LEU A 138 4.77 -7.23 3.09
C LEU A 138 3.86 -6.62 4.17
N VAL A 139 3.24 -5.46 3.90
CA VAL A 139 2.22 -4.89 4.80
C VAL A 139 1.04 -5.83 4.96
N PHE A 140 0.55 -6.44 3.87
CA PHE A 140 -0.51 -7.43 3.93
C PHE A 140 -0.10 -8.63 4.79
N LEU A 141 1.06 -9.21 4.55
CA LEU A 141 1.54 -10.40 5.26
C LEU A 141 1.73 -10.12 6.76
N GLN A 142 2.33 -8.99 7.10
CA GLN A 142 2.68 -8.66 8.48
C GLN A 142 1.50 -8.18 9.33
N PHE A 143 0.57 -7.41 8.75
CA PHE A 143 -0.42 -6.67 9.54
C PHE A 143 -1.87 -7.04 9.23
N GLN A 144 -2.14 -7.74 8.13
CA GLN A 144 -3.50 -8.00 7.68
C GLN A 144 -3.83 -9.49 7.50
N LEU A 145 -2.82 -10.34 7.42
CA LEU A 145 -3.00 -11.77 7.18
C LEU A 145 -3.80 -12.46 8.30
N ALA A 146 -3.46 -12.18 9.55
CA ALA A 146 -4.15 -12.78 10.70
C ALA A 146 -5.65 -12.43 10.70
N ASP A 147 -5.96 -11.17 10.44
CA ASP A 147 -7.34 -10.67 10.37
C ASP A 147 -8.10 -11.27 9.17
N LEU A 148 -7.46 -11.39 8.02
CA LEU A 148 -8.03 -12.07 6.86
C LEU A 148 -8.30 -13.56 7.16
N ALA A 149 -7.33 -14.26 7.74
CA ALA A 149 -7.45 -15.68 8.10
C ALA A 149 -8.56 -15.94 9.13
N ALA A 150 -8.81 -14.99 10.04
CA ALA A 150 -9.88 -15.08 11.01
C ALA A 150 -11.29 -14.90 10.39
N LYS A 151 -11.41 -14.07 9.35
CA LYS A 151 -12.69 -13.63 8.76
C LYS A 151 -13.06 -14.36 7.47
N THR A 152 -12.15 -15.15 6.90
CA THR A 152 -12.28 -15.70 5.55
C THR A 152 -12.03 -17.20 5.56
N ALA A 153 -12.69 -17.93 4.65
CA ALA A 153 -12.44 -19.35 4.45
C ALA A 153 -10.98 -19.60 4.04
N GLU A 154 -10.45 -20.73 4.46
CA GLU A 154 -9.04 -21.07 4.35
C GLU A 154 -8.53 -21.09 2.89
N ASP A 155 -9.29 -21.68 1.98
CA ASP A 155 -9.03 -21.71 0.55
C ASP A 155 -8.86 -20.30 -0.07
N LYS A 156 -9.69 -19.37 0.35
CA LYS A 156 -9.61 -17.96 -0.07
C LYS A 156 -8.37 -17.26 0.49
N THR A 157 -8.00 -17.57 1.72
CA THR A 157 -6.79 -17.04 2.35
C THR A 157 -5.55 -17.57 1.65
N ILE A 158 -5.48 -18.90 1.37
CA ILE A 158 -4.39 -19.52 0.62
C ILE A 158 -4.27 -18.89 -0.78
N ASN A 159 -5.38 -18.71 -1.49
CA ASN A 159 -5.37 -18.06 -2.81
C ASN A 159 -4.85 -16.60 -2.75
N ALA A 160 -5.19 -15.86 -1.69
CA ALA A 160 -4.66 -14.51 -1.49
C ALA A 160 -3.15 -14.52 -1.22
N LEU A 161 -2.65 -15.46 -0.43
CA LEU A 161 -1.22 -15.66 -0.17
C LEU A 161 -0.47 -16.00 -1.45
N GLN A 162 -0.94 -16.98 -2.23
CA GLN A 162 -0.32 -17.37 -3.51
C GLN A 162 -0.22 -16.19 -4.47
N LYS A 163 -1.30 -15.40 -4.62
CA LYS A 163 -1.30 -14.20 -5.48
C LYS A 163 -0.34 -13.13 -5.00
N SER A 164 -0.21 -12.92 -3.70
CA SER A 164 0.77 -11.99 -3.15
C SER A 164 2.18 -12.48 -3.39
N TRP A 165 2.44 -13.76 -3.12
CA TRP A 165 3.74 -14.39 -3.32
C TRP A 165 4.24 -14.32 -4.77
N GLN A 166 3.35 -14.59 -5.74
CA GLN A 166 3.67 -14.53 -7.17
C GLN A 166 4.10 -13.14 -7.65
N LYS A 167 3.66 -12.09 -6.98
CA LYS A 167 4.00 -10.70 -7.34
C LYS A 167 5.33 -10.25 -6.75
N MET A 168 5.75 -10.88 -5.64
CA MET A 168 6.92 -10.44 -4.88
C MET A 168 8.21 -10.83 -5.57
N THR A 169 9.22 -9.95 -5.46
CA THR A 169 10.61 -10.27 -5.78
C THR A 169 11.18 -11.28 -4.79
N ASP A 170 12.31 -11.89 -5.12
CA ASP A 170 12.97 -12.86 -4.23
C ASP A 170 13.46 -12.19 -2.94
N ASP A 171 13.93 -10.94 -3.01
CA ASP A 171 14.32 -10.16 -1.83
C ASP A 171 13.12 -9.91 -0.91
N ALA A 172 11.98 -9.54 -1.46
CA ALA A 172 10.76 -9.33 -0.68
C ALA A 172 10.22 -10.65 -0.09
N ARG A 173 10.34 -11.77 -0.81
CA ARG A 173 10.01 -13.10 -0.28
C ARG A 173 10.92 -13.49 0.88
N ALA A 174 12.22 -13.20 0.76
CA ALA A 174 13.18 -13.41 1.85
C ALA A 174 12.83 -12.59 3.11
N GLU A 175 12.39 -11.34 2.95
CA GLU A 175 11.89 -10.53 4.06
C GLU A 175 10.57 -11.09 4.63
N ALA A 176 9.65 -11.55 3.77
CA ALA A 176 8.40 -12.16 4.21
C ALA A 176 8.62 -13.40 5.08
N LEU A 177 9.61 -14.24 4.77
CA LEU A 177 9.94 -15.42 5.55
C LEU A 177 10.53 -15.11 6.95
N LYS A 178 11.01 -13.89 7.17
CA LYS A 178 11.55 -13.43 8.48
C LYS A 178 10.46 -12.86 9.39
N LEU A 179 9.22 -12.69 8.90
CA LEU A 179 8.13 -12.12 9.68
C LEU A 179 7.70 -13.10 10.79
N ASP A 180 7.31 -12.53 11.93
CA ASP A 180 6.74 -13.32 13.02
C ASP A 180 5.26 -13.60 12.77
N TYR A 181 4.97 -14.79 12.28
CA TYR A 181 3.62 -15.28 12.03
C TYR A 181 3.11 -16.07 13.22
N GLY A 182 1.83 -15.93 13.53
CA GLY A 182 1.14 -16.84 14.45
C GLY A 182 1.10 -18.30 13.92
N PRO A 183 0.75 -19.26 14.76
CA PRO A 183 0.73 -20.69 14.37
C PRO A 183 -0.16 -20.97 13.15
N ARG A 184 -1.33 -20.32 13.08
CA ARG A 184 -2.28 -20.49 11.96
C ARG A 184 -1.75 -19.90 10.66
N GLU A 185 -1.20 -18.68 10.73
CA GLU A 185 -0.63 -18.00 9.55
C GLU A 185 0.56 -18.79 8.98
N LYS A 186 1.41 -19.39 9.84
CA LYS A 186 2.52 -20.27 9.43
C LYS A 186 2.02 -21.47 8.61
N ILE A 187 0.98 -22.14 9.08
CA ILE A 187 0.37 -23.28 8.39
C ILE A 187 -0.19 -22.86 7.04
N LEU A 188 -0.94 -21.74 7.00
CA LEU A 188 -1.54 -21.23 5.77
C LEU A 188 -0.47 -20.83 4.75
N LEU A 189 0.61 -20.18 5.20
CA LEU A 189 1.73 -19.80 4.34
C LEU A 189 2.43 -21.04 3.77
N GLN A 190 2.74 -22.03 4.60
CA GLN A 190 3.35 -23.30 4.13
C GLN A 190 2.49 -23.99 3.08
N ARG A 191 1.18 -24.05 3.27
CA ARG A 191 0.26 -24.65 2.28
C ARG A 191 0.17 -23.83 1.00
N ALA A 192 0.23 -22.50 1.09
CA ALA A 192 0.26 -21.64 -0.09
C ALA A 192 1.53 -21.78 -0.92
N LEU A 193 2.67 -22.11 -0.28
CA LEU A 193 3.97 -22.26 -0.94
C LEU A 193 4.19 -23.68 -1.51
N ASN A 194 3.53 -24.71 -0.95
CA ASN A 194 3.71 -26.11 -1.35
C ASN A 194 2.64 -26.60 -2.36
N GLY A 195 1.68 -25.79 -2.70
CA GLY A 195 0.63 -26.07 -3.68
C GLY A 195 0.71 -25.15 -4.89
#